data_7fe5001a1925dd325fc0c0c09f4f4292
#
_entry.id   7fe5001a1925dd325fc0c0c09f4f4292
#
_cell.length_a   1.000
_cell.length_b   1.000
_cell.length_c   1.000
_cell.angle_alpha   90.00
_cell.angle_beta   90.00
_cell.angle_gamma   90.00
#
_symmetry.space_group_name_H-M   'P 1'
#
loop_
_entity.id
_entity.type
_entity.pdbx_description
1 polymer ?
#
loop_
_entity_poly.entity_id
_entity_poly.type
_entity_poly.pdbx_seq_one_letter_code
_entity_poly.pdbx_strand_id
1 'polypeptide(L)'
;MSKSKKEGGGKWINMIGLAVLVVCYAGAIWNVVKAKRQESRADVIRVVHWQLELGVRDGLASLIEDFEALKAEQGQSVEVVQIPIPEGAYNQYVTTQLIGGTAPDMIQIGKFPVEYLGRYFYPLSNKLQKPNPFLGERLAELNQKSERSEVEETQRTLLETLAPKAWMDTFNDGLRGQFVPEFQEYFGVGFSTFTVRMYYNKNLFLKVLGHDRPPASFEELISFSEAIKEYGEEHSISLLPIASSKYQAEVFRNRYLGEITSDLDRLWDLDHSGEMDGVESLMAMLRGEHTPWNPQYRAAMDVVQSLASFFPRGFMSMGREDSGFAFVQGKAGMITSGSWDALSYLKKIQDQPVENRFEVGIFDLPSISLTHPEYGIYADGRLSEASAGTGFAFGITRFTSNFDLCVEFLQYATTPEMNTHVNEIAGWIPVITGAIPKEWLKNFQPNIVGYVGNIRFEVLGGGKVKLREDQVFWPLISGDTDYETYASELWSSLPAEAATDFKRLYEGSRESIPNRQARKSAYLANVVFGGQDPQNRAVNEIQLQRSLQPLLLFKTTQKKMDRMLELTLEDAPEDERSVEFNQEFFKALEREMSQ
;
A
#
# COMPACT_ATOMS: atom_id res chain seq x y z
N MET A 1 31.91 45.73 59.93
CA MET A 1 31.09 44.70 60.57
C MET A 1 29.84 44.56 59.69
N SER A 2 29.39 43.52 59.13
CA SER A 2 29.62 42.09 59.12
C SER A 2 29.10 41.54 57.76
N LYS A 3 29.96 40.94 56.94
CA LYS A 3 29.57 40.12 55.82
C LYS A 3 29.91 38.69 56.19
N SER A 4 28.94 37.86 56.43
CA SER A 4 29.09 36.38 56.35
C SER A 4 27.76 35.71 56.62
N LYS A 5 27.41 34.82 55.74
CA LYS A 5 26.46 33.69 55.74
C LYS A 5 25.39 33.76 54.65
N LYS A 6 25.77 33.29 53.46
CA LYS A 6 24.81 32.66 52.52
C LYS A 6 25.55 31.81 51.45
N GLU A 7 26.41 30.89 51.88
CA GLU A 7 27.05 29.95 50.94
C GLU A 7 26.75 28.47 51.24
N GLY A 8 25.97 28.15 52.24
CA GLY A 8 25.68 26.74 52.60
C GLY A 8 24.52 26.08 51.90
N GLY A 9 23.52 26.84 51.38
CA GLY A 9 22.29 26.28 50.82
C GLY A 9 22.40 25.69 49.43
N GLY A 10 23.26 26.26 48.55
CA GLY A 10 23.40 25.82 47.17
C GLY A 10 24.07 24.45 46.99
N LYS A 11 25.02 24.12 47.84
CA LYS A 11 25.74 22.83 47.75
C LYS A 11 24.83 21.63 48.17
N TRP A 12 23.96 21.82 49.12
CA TRP A 12 23.01 20.78 49.54
C TRP A 12 21.92 20.52 48.51
N ILE A 13 21.40 21.53 47.83
CA ILE A 13 20.41 21.39 46.78
C ILE A 13 21.04 20.68 45.57
N ASN A 14 22.28 20.98 45.20
CA ASN A 14 22.99 20.30 44.13
C ASN A 14 23.31 18.83 44.46
N MET A 15 23.63 18.53 45.71
CA MET A 15 23.84 17.14 46.17
C MET A 15 22.53 16.32 46.15
N ILE A 16 21.41 16.90 46.54
CA ILE A 16 20.10 16.25 46.49
C ILE A 16 19.71 16.04 45.03
N GLY A 17 19.90 17.02 44.14
CA GLY A 17 19.65 16.89 42.72
C GLY A 17 20.50 15.80 42.04
N LEU A 18 21.78 15.72 42.43
CA LEU A 18 22.68 14.67 41.94
C LEU A 18 22.25 13.28 42.46
N ALA A 19 21.85 13.16 43.72
CA ALA A 19 21.37 11.90 44.29
C ALA A 19 20.08 11.43 43.61
N VAL A 20 19.13 12.34 43.31
CA VAL A 20 17.91 12.00 42.59
C VAL A 20 18.24 11.54 41.14
N LEU A 21 19.14 12.22 40.47
CA LEU A 21 19.60 11.81 39.12
C LEU A 21 20.24 10.41 39.13
N VAL A 22 21.08 10.11 40.13
CA VAL A 22 21.73 8.80 40.26
C VAL A 22 20.69 7.71 40.54
N VAL A 23 19.70 7.98 41.39
CA VAL A 23 18.62 7.02 41.70
C VAL A 23 17.74 6.79 40.46
N CYS A 24 17.38 7.84 39.69
CA CYS A 24 16.63 7.70 38.47
C CYS A 24 17.43 6.92 37.40
N TYR A 25 18.74 7.19 37.28
CA TYR A 25 19.59 6.48 36.34
C TYR A 25 19.78 5.00 36.71
N ALA A 26 19.98 4.73 37.99
CA ALA A 26 20.05 3.36 38.53
C ALA A 26 18.72 2.61 38.34
N GLY A 27 17.59 3.29 38.54
CA GLY A 27 16.25 2.74 38.26
C GLY A 27 16.01 2.45 36.79
N ALA A 28 16.46 3.34 35.91
CA ALA A 28 16.40 3.12 34.47
C ALA A 28 17.29 1.94 34.02
N ILE A 29 18.52 1.86 34.53
CA ILE A 29 19.41 0.72 34.27
C ILE A 29 18.81 -0.59 34.83
N TRP A 30 18.24 -0.55 36.05
CA TRP A 30 17.59 -1.71 36.64
C TRP A 30 16.41 -2.21 35.80
N ASN A 31 15.57 -1.28 35.29
CA ASN A 31 14.46 -1.63 34.42
C ASN A 31 14.94 -2.21 33.09
N VAL A 32 16.01 -1.66 32.48
CA VAL A 32 16.63 -2.20 31.28
C VAL A 32 17.25 -3.59 31.52
N VAL A 33 17.94 -3.77 32.64
CA VAL A 33 18.53 -5.08 33.02
C VAL A 33 17.44 -6.11 33.37
N LYS A 34 16.35 -5.67 34.02
CA LYS A 34 15.19 -6.52 34.28
C LYS A 34 14.47 -6.93 33.00
N ALA A 35 14.25 -5.99 32.08
CA ALA A 35 13.71 -6.27 30.77
C ALA A 35 14.61 -7.26 29.98
N LYS A 36 15.90 -7.01 29.94
CA LYS A 36 16.86 -7.93 29.32
C LYS A 36 16.92 -9.32 29.98
N ARG A 37 16.71 -9.43 31.28
CA ARG A 37 16.63 -10.71 31.98
C ARG A 37 15.30 -11.44 31.79
N GLN A 38 14.22 -10.74 31.49
CA GLN A 38 12.94 -11.34 31.06
C GLN A 38 13.02 -11.80 29.60
N GLU A 39 13.69 -11.03 28.72
CA GLU A 39 13.99 -11.44 27.33
C GLU A 39 14.79 -12.75 27.24
N SER A 40 15.52 -13.15 28.30
CA SER A 40 16.30 -14.41 28.29
C SER A 40 15.48 -15.67 28.62
N ARG A 41 14.17 -15.57 28.79
CA ARG A 41 13.30 -16.71 29.17
C ARG A 41 12.27 -17.11 28.12
N ALA A 42 11.99 -16.25 27.16
CA ALA A 42 11.09 -16.52 26.05
C ALA A 42 11.69 -15.95 24.77
N ASP A 43 11.46 -16.63 23.66
CA ASP A 43 11.75 -16.07 22.33
C ASP A 43 10.67 -15.02 22.03
N VAL A 44 11.06 -13.75 22.02
CA VAL A 44 10.12 -12.63 21.82
C VAL A 44 10.16 -12.17 20.37
N ILE A 45 8.99 -12.04 19.74
CA ILE A 45 8.79 -11.41 18.43
C ILE A 45 7.98 -10.14 18.58
N ARG A 46 8.45 -9.02 18.05
CA ARG A 46 7.73 -7.74 18.01
C ARG A 46 7.16 -7.50 16.63
N VAL A 47 5.84 -7.30 16.55
CA VAL A 47 5.08 -7.12 15.32
C VAL A 47 4.49 -5.71 15.29
N VAL A 48 4.93 -4.87 14.35
CA VAL A 48 4.48 -3.48 14.21
C VAL A 48 3.59 -3.32 12.98
N HIS A 49 2.45 -2.66 13.17
CA HIS A 49 1.51 -2.35 12.09
C HIS A 49 0.79 -1.01 12.32
N TRP A 50 0.16 -0.47 11.25
CA TRP A 50 -0.59 0.79 11.34
C TRP A 50 -2.11 0.61 11.38
N GLN A 51 -2.62 -0.61 11.29
CA GLN A 51 -4.04 -0.88 11.20
C GLN A 51 -4.72 -0.68 12.56
N LEU A 52 -5.64 0.26 12.61
CA LEU A 52 -6.44 0.57 13.80
C LEU A 52 -7.93 0.33 13.57
N GLU A 53 -8.29 -0.21 12.41
CA GLU A 53 -9.65 -0.53 12.02
C GLU A 53 -10.27 -1.53 13.00
N LEU A 54 -11.60 -1.47 13.10
CA LEU A 54 -12.35 -2.32 14.00
C LEU A 54 -12.10 -3.81 13.70
N GLY A 55 -11.81 -4.56 14.75
CA GLY A 55 -11.59 -6.01 14.70
C GLY A 55 -10.17 -6.45 14.34
N VAL A 56 -9.34 -5.59 13.71
CA VAL A 56 -8.00 -5.99 13.24
C VAL A 56 -7.07 -6.35 14.41
N ARG A 57 -7.03 -5.48 15.43
CA ARG A 57 -6.21 -5.74 16.63
C ARG A 57 -6.65 -6.99 17.36
N ASP A 58 -7.96 -7.20 17.44
CA ASP A 58 -8.54 -8.36 18.13
C ASP A 58 -8.27 -9.65 17.33
N GLY A 59 -8.36 -9.60 15.99
CA GLY A 59 -8.05 -10.73 15.13
C GLY A 59 -6.57 -11.13 15.22
N LEU A 60 -5.66 -10.13 15.18
CA LEU A 60 -4.23 -10.40 15.34
C LEU A 60 -3.89 -10.88 16.76
N ALA A 61 -4.54 -10.32 17.79
CA ALA A 61 -4.36 -10.77 19.18
C ALA A 61 -4.79 -12.23 19.36
N SER A 62 -5.96 -12.61 18.81
CA SER A 62 -6.43 -14.00 18.85
C SER A 62 -5.48 -14.96 18.13
N LEU A 63 -4.98 -14.58 16.94
CA LEU A 63 -3.95 -15.36 16.24
C LEU A 63 -2.68 -15.54 17.07
N ILE A 64 -2.25 -14.49 17.77
CA ILE A 64 -1.07 -14.51 18.65
C ILE A 64 -1.29 -15.50 19.81
N GLU A 65 -2.44 -15.42 20.47
CA GLU A 65 -2.79 -16.33 21.58
C GLU A 65 -2.78 -17.79 21.12
N ASP A 66 -3.36 -18.09 19.95
CA ASP A 66 -3.36 -19.43 19.37
C ASP A 66 -1.95 -19.93 19.03
N PHE A 67 -1.11 -19.06 18.47
CA PHE A 67 0.29 -19.41 18.14
C PHE A 67 1.13 -19.65 19.39
N GLU A 68 1.01 -18.80 20.42
CA GLU A 68 1.70 -18.95 21.69
C GLU A 68 1.27 -20.26 22.41
N ALA A 69 -0.04 -20.58 22.38
CA ALA A 69 -0.56 -21.83 22.91
C ALA A 69 0.02 -23.05 22.18
N LEU A 70 0.05 -23.04 20.85
CA LEU A 70 0.67 -24.08 20.04
C LEU A 70 2.14 -24.27 20.40
N LYS A 71 2.90 -23.18 20.56
CA LYS A 71 4.31 -23.24 20.94
C LYS A 71 4.52 -23.77 22.36
N ALA A 72 3.64 -23.43 23.28
CA ALA A 72 3.65 -23.96 24.65
C ALA A 72 3.40 -25.48 24.68
N GLU A 73 2.49 -25.99 23.86
CA GLU A 73 2.25 -27.43 23.67
C GLU A 73 3.49 -28.16 23.14
N GLN A 74 4.27 -27.49 22.29
CA GLN A 74 5.57 -27.97 21.79
C GLN A 74 6.73 -27.83 22.81
N GLY A 75 6.45 -27.31 24.02
CA GLY A 75 7.43 -27.08 25.07
C GLY A 75 8.33 -25.85 24.86
N GLN A 76 7.92 -24.94 23.96
CA GLN A 76 8.63 -23.68 23.67
C GLN A 76 7.91 -22.51 24.35
N SER A 77 8.68 -21.60 24.97
CA SER A 77 8.14 -20.36 25.53
C SER A 77 8.35 -19.24 24.52
N VAL A 78 7.28 -18.83 23.86
CA VAL A 78 7.27 -17.77 22.86
C VAL A 78 6.34 -16.65 23.33
N GLU A 79 6.72 -15.41 23.05
CA GLU A 79 5.91 -14.22 23.28
C GLU A 79 5.86 -13.39 21.99
N VAL A 80 4.67 -13.05 21.49
CA VAL A 80 4.49 -12.20 20.31
C VAL A 80 3.83 -10.89 20.71
N VAL A 81 4.56 -9.78 20.60
CA VAL A 81 4.13 -8.46 21.04
C VAL A 81 3.58 -7.65 19.86
N GLN A 82 2.29 -7.41 19.85
CA GLN A 82 1.64 -6.52 18.88
C GLN A 82 1.86 -5.05 19.24
N ILE A 83 2.35 -4.24 18.29
CA ILE A 83 2.64 -2.82 18.45
C ILE A 83 1.90 -2.02 17.38
N PRO A 84 0.68 -1.53 17.64
CA PRO A 84 -0.06 -0.70 16.71
C PRO A 84 0.45 0.75 16.78
N ILE A 85 0.76 1.34 15.63
CA ILE A 85 1.20 2.73 15.47
C ILE A 85 0.21 3.47 14.57
N PRO A 86 -0.32 4.65 14.96
CA PRO A 86 -1.22 5.42 14.12
C PRO A 86 -0.63 5.68 12.72
N GLU A 87 -1.46 5.55 11.69
CA GLU A 87 -1.04 5.65 10.29
C GLU A 87 -0.22 6.90 9.98
N GLY A 88 -0.65 8.07 10.47
CA GLY A 88 0.05 9.34 10.27
C GLY A 88 1.46 9.41 10.88
N ALA A 89 1.75 8.59 11.91
CA ALA A 89 3.06 8.53 12.57
C ALA A 89 3.91 7.33 12.11
N TYR A 90 3.30 6.39 11.37
CA TYR A 90 3.89 5.10 11.08
C TYR A 90 5.20 5.20 10.29
N ASN A 91 5.20 5.94 9.18
CA ASN A 91 6.40 6.11 8.34
C ASN A 91 7.57 6.70 9.10
N GLN A 92 7.32 7.73 9.91
CA GLN A 92 8.37 8.37 10.72
C GLN A 92 8.91 7.40 11.77
N TYR A 93 8.02 6.68 12.46
CA TYR A 93 8.40 5.67 13.45
C TYR A 93 9.28 4.57 12.81
N VAL A 94 8.79 3.91 11.76
CA VAL A 94 9.50 2.81 11.11
C VAL A 94 10.84 3.27 10.53
N THR A 95 10.87 4.40 9.82
CA THR A 95 12.10 4.96 9.26
C THR A 95 13.15 5.22 10.34
N THR A 96 12.74 5.79 11.47
CA THR A 96 13.63 6.06 12.59
C THR A 96 14.21 4.77 13.18
N GLN A 97 13.36 3.75 13.38
CA GLN A 97 13.77 2.46 13.91
C GLN A 97 14.70 1.70 12.95
N LEU A 98 14.40 1.70 11.65
CA LEU A 98 15.25 1.05 10.63
C LEU A 98 16.62 1.70 10.51
N ILE A 99 16.68 3.03 10.49
CA ILE A 99 17.95 3.77 10.41
C ILE A 99 18.74 3.64 11.71
N GLY A 100 18.06 3.67 12.86
CA GLY A 100 18.66 3.54 14.19
C GLY A 100 19.15 2.13 14.52
N GLY A 101 18.79 1.10 13.73
CA GLY A 101 19.16 -0.30 14.01
C GLY A 101 18.41 -0.91 15.19
N THR A 102 17.25 -0.33 15.54
CA THR A 102 16.39 -0.75 16.67
C THR A 102 15.02 -1.24 16.19
N ALA A 103 14.91 -1.58 14.91
CA ALA A 103 13.67 -1.98 14.32
C ALA A 103 13.11 -3.28 14.95
N PRO A 104 11.77 -3.37 15.10
CA PRO A 104 11.08 -4.60 15.50
C PRO A 104 11.37 -5.77 14.56
N ASP A 105 11.04 -6.99 15.00
CA ASP A 105 11.30 -8.22 14.26
C ASP A 105 10.49 -8.28 12.96
N MET A 106 9.20 -7.95 13.04
CA MET A 106 8.30 -7.88 11.90
C MET A 106 7.64 -6.51 11.79
N ILE A 107 7.54 -6.01 10.57
CA ILE A 107 6.97 -4.69 10.26
C ILE A 107 6.00 -4.85 9.11
N GLN A 108 4.79 -4.27 9.24
CA GLN A 108 3.86 -4.16 8.13
C GLN A 108 4.49 -3.29 7.03
N ILE A 109 4.65 -3.86 5.83
CA ILE A 109 5.26 -3.18 4.67
C ILE A 109 4.20 -2.47 3.82
N GLY A 110 4.64 -1.54 2.94
CA GLY A 110 3.78 -0.87 1.97
C GLY A 110 3.74 0.67 2.05
N LYS A 111 4.44 1.29 3.04
CA LYS A 111 4.43 2.76 3.20
C LYS A 111 5.81 3.41 3.20
N PHE A 112 6.84 2.75 2.72
CA PHE A 112 8.20 3.30 2.67
C PHE A 112 8.87 2.96 1.33
N PRO A 113 9.96 3.66 0.96
CA PRO A 113 10.64 3.47 -0.32
C PRO A 113 11.07 2.02 -0.52
N VAL A 114 10.96 1.54 -1.76
CA VAL A 114 11.29 0.14 -2.15
C VAL A 114 12.74 -0.24 -1.78
N GLU A 115 13.67 0.71 -1.81
CA GLU A 115 15.07 0.49 -1.44
C GLU A 115 15.23 0.04 0.03
N TYR A 116 14.28 0.39 0.88
CA TYR A 116 14.30 -0.04 2.29
C TYR A 116 14.07 -1.55 2.40
N LEU A 117 13.27 -2.13 1.52
CA LEU A 117 13.04 -3.57 1.47
C LEU A 117 14.38 -4.31 1.27
N GLY A 118 15.08 -4.00 0.18
CA GLY A 118 16.39 -4.62 -0.11
C GLY A 118 17.47 -4.33 0.95
N ARG A 119 17.35 -3.25 1.71
CA ARG A 119 18.34 -2.84 2.71
C ARG A 119 18.09 -3.41 4.11
N TYR A 120 16.85 -3.46 4.54
CA TYR A 120 16.51 -3.70 5.95
C TYR A 120 15.73 -4.98 6.20
N PHE A 121 15.19 -5.63 5.14
CA PHE A 121 14.39 -6.83 5.28
C PHE A 121 15.08 -8.07 4.74
N TYR A 122 14.68 -9.23 5.22
CA TYR A 122 15.12 -10.52 4.68
C TYR A 122 14.36 -10.84 3.39
N PRO A 123 15.05 -11.34 2.35
CA PRO A 123 14.41 -11.93 1.19
C PRO A 123 13.73 -13.25 1.57
N LEU A 124 12.55 -13.51 1.06
CA LEU A 124 11.70 -14.63 1.48
C LEU A 124 11.50 -15.70 0.39
N SER A 125 11.96 -15.51 -0.85
CA SER A 125 11.77 -16.45 -1.96
C SER A 125 12.19 -17.88 -1.60
N ASN A 126 13.32 -18.06 -0.93
CA ASN A 126 13.81 -19.38 -0.51
C ASN A 126 12.89 -20.11 0.49
N LYS A 127 12.09 -19.37 1.27
CA LYS A 127 11.10 -19.94 2.19
C LYS A 127 9.77 -20.16 1.47
N LEU A 128 9.37 -19.20 0.63
CA LEU A 128 8.10 -19.21 -0.10
C LEU A 128 8.01 -20.31 -1.17
N GLN A 129 9.16 -20.71 -1.74
CA GLN A 129 9.24 -21.81 -2.71
C GLN A 129 9.17 -23.21 -2.07
N LYS A 130 9.16 -23.29 -0.74
CA LYS A 130 9.00 -24.55 -0.01
C LYS A 130 7.55 -24.71 0.47
N PRO A 131 7.08 -25.94 0.66
CA PRO A 131 5.78 -26.16 1.27
C PRO A 131 5.67 -25.53 2.67
N ASN A 132 4.46 -25.12 3.06
CA ASN A 132 4.15 -24.69 4.42
C ASN A 132 4.04 -25.93 5.33
N PRO A 133 4.92 -26.12 6.34
CA PRO A 133 4.95 -27.32 7.18
C PRO A 133 3.62 -27.59 7.90
N PHE A 134 2.94 -26.53 8.38
CA PHE A 134 1.67 -26.67 9.11
C PHE A 134 0.58 -27.35 8.31
N LEU A 135 0.57 -27.20 6.97
CA LEU A 135 -0.40 -27.90 6.12
C LEU A 135 -0.15 -29.42 6.08
N GLY A 136 1.13 -29.80 6.03
CA GLY A 136 1.53 -31.21 6.05
C GLY A 136 1.25 -31.87 7.40
N GLU A 137 1.56 -31.19 8.50
CA GLU A 137 1.29 -31.64 9.87
C GLU A 137 -0.22 -31.85 10.08
N ARG A 138 -1.02 -30.86 9.71
CA ARG A 138 -2.49 -30.96 9.83
C ARG A 138 -3.09 -32.06 8.97
N LEU A 139 -2.58 -32.26 7.75
CA LEU A 139 -2.98 -33.37 6.90
C LEU A 139 -2.64 -34.72 7.55
N ALA A 140 -1.46 -34.85 8.15
CA ALA A 140 -1.05 -36.08 8.84
C ALA A 140 -1.94 -36.37 10.05
N GLU A 141 -2.31 -35.38 10.84
CA GLU A 141 -3.26 -35.50 11.96
C GLU A 141 -4.64 -35.99 11.49
N LEU A 142 -5.19 -35.36 10.44
CA LEU A 142 -6.48 -35.77 9.90
C LEU A 142 -6.46 -37.20 9.33
N ASN A 143 -5.34 -37.63 8.73
CA ASN A 143 -5.18 -38.99 8.21
C ASN A 143 -5.08 -40.05 9.30
N GLN A 144 -4.63 -39.67 10.52
CA GLN A 144 -4.57 -40.58 11.67
C GLN A 144 -5.93 -40.78 12.35
N LYS A 145 -6.92 -39.91 12.12
CA LYS A 145 -8.28 -40.08 12.69
C LYS A 145 -9.02 -41.23 12.01
N SER A 146 -9.55 -42.15 12.81
CA SER A 146 -10.36 -43.25 12.34
C SER A 146 -11.73 -42.82 11.84
N GLU A 147 -12.30 -41.78 12.44
CA GLU A 147 -13.58 -41.17 12.04
C GLU A 147 -13.38 -39.67 11.90
N ARG A 148 -13.94 -39.09 10.84
CA ARG A 148 -13.88 -37.66 10.52
C ARG A 148 -15.28 -37.13 10.30
N SER A 149 -15.53 -35.90 10.75
CA SER A 149 -16.72 -35.15 10.37
C SER A 149 -16.66 -34.77 8.88
N GLU A 150 -17.79 -34.38 8.30
CA GLU A 150 -17.85 -33.87 6.92
C GLU A 150 -16.95 -32.66 6.69
N VAL A 151 -16.83 -31.78 7.69
CA VAL A 151 -15.95 -30.60 7.67
C VAL A 151 -14.48 -31.05 7.64
N GLU A 152 -14.09 -32.01 8.49
CA GLU A 152 -12.73 -32.54 8.53
C GLU A 152 -12.35 -33.29 7.25
N GLU A 153 -13.31 -34.00 6.62
CA GLU A 153 -13.04 -34.66 5.35
C GLU A 153 -12.87 -33.66 4.20
N THR A 154 -13.67 -32.60 4.21
CA THR A 154 -13.50 -31.47 3.27
C THR A 154 -12.14 -30.79 3.46
N GLN A 155 -11.75 -30.52 4.71
CA GLN A 155 -10.45 -29.96 5.05
C GLN A 155 -9.29 -30.89 4.62
N ARG A 156 -9.41 -32.20 4.86
CA ARG A 156 -8.42 -33.20 4.43
C ARG A 156 -8.21 -33.16 2.91
N THR A 157 -9.30 -33.17 2.15
CA THR A 157 -9.25 -33.12 0.67
C THR A 157 -8.59 -31.85 0.17
N LEU A 158 -8.88 -30.71 0.78
CA LEU A 158 -8.22 -29.43 0.49
C LEU A 158 -6.71 -29.52 0.76
N LEU A 159 -6.34 -30.02 1.95
CA LEU A 159 -4.94 -30.12 2.37
C LEU A 159 -4.13 -31.11 1.53
N GLU A 160 -4.73 -32.18 1.03
CA GLU A 160 -4.06 -33.08 0.06
C GLU A 160 -3.60 -32.32 -1.20
N THR A 161 -4.34 -31.28 -1.58
CA THR A 161 -3.99 -30.45 -2.73
C THR A 161 -2.98 -29.35 -2.39
N LEU A 162 -3.07 -28.76 -1.18
CA LEU A 162 -2.25 -27.61 -0.80
C LEU A 162 -0.92 -27.98 -0.15
N ALA A 163 -0.88 -29.03 0.69
CA ALA A 163 0.31 -29.39 1.46
C ALA A 163 1.59 -29.65 0.62
N PRO A 164 1.51 -30.26 -0.59
CA PRO A 164 2.69 -30.44 -1.44
C PRO A 164 3.11 -29.22 -2.23
N LYS A 165 2.26 -28.17 -2.32
CA LYS A 165 2.58 -26.95 -3.07
C LYS A 165 3.60 -26.08 -2.35
N ALA A 166 4.31 -25.26 -3.11
CA ALA A 166 5.10 -24.19 -2.52
C ALA A 166 4.18 -23.25 -1.72
N TRP A 167 4.68 -22.69 -0.62
CA TRP A 167 3.88 -21.83 0.25
C TRP A 167 3.26 -20.66 -0.52
N MET A 168 4.00 -20.02 -1.42
CA MET A 168 3.45 -18.95 -2.28
C MET A 168 2.27 -19.41 -3.14
N ASP A 169 2.24 -20.65 -3.60
CA ASP A 169 1.18 -21.19 -4.45
C ASP A 169 -0.11 -21.55 -3.67
N THR A 170 -0.10 -21.37 -2.35
CA THR A 170 -1.31 -21.49 -1.52
C THR A 170 -2.10 -20.19 -1.44
N PHE A 171 -1.53 -19.07 -1.88
CA PHE A 171 -2.22 -17.79 -1.98
C PHE A 171 -3.09 -17.72 -3.23
N ASN A 172 -4.23 -17.03 -3.14
CA ASN A 172 -5.17 -16.89 -4.25
C ASN A 172 -4.58 -16.18 -5.47
N ASP A 173 -3.65 -15.24 -5.24
CA ASP A 173 -2.92 -14.46 -6.26
C ASP A 173 -1.51 -15.01 -6.53
N GLY A 174 -1.11 -16.14 -5.92
CA GLY A 174 0.26 -16.64 -5.95
C GLY A 174 1.26 -15.67 -5.31
N LEU A 175 0.79 -14.85 -4.36
CA LEU A 175 1.54 -13.79 -3.65
C LEU A 175 2.10 -12.70 -4.59
N ARG A 176 1.52 -12.51 -5.79
CA ARG A 176 2.00 -11.54 -6.80
C ARG A 176 2.04 -10.11 -6.27
N GLY A 177 1.06 -9.73 -5.44
CA GLY A 177 1.01 -8.40 -4.84
C GLY A 177 2.17 -8.07 -3.89
N GLN A 178 3.01 -9.05 -3.54
CA GLN A 178 4.19 -8.87 -2.70
C GLN A 178 5.51 -9.07 -3.46
N PHE A 179 5.44 -9.39 -4.75
CA PHE A 179 6.63 -9.48 -5.59
C PHE A 179 7.17 -8.08 -5.88
N VAL A 180 8.47 -7.90 -5.70
CA VAL A 180 9.17 -6.64 -5.94
C VAL A 180 10.03 -6.80 -7.19
N PRO A 181 9.59 -6.32 -8.36
CA PRO A 181 10.25 -6.53 -9.64
C PRO A 181 11.68 -6.01 -9.67
N GLU A 182 11.95 -4.87 -9.04
CA GLU A 182 13.28 -4.24 -8.99
C GLU A 182 14.34 -5.14 -8.32
N PHE A 183 13.90 -6.01 -7.42
CA PHE A 183 14.77 -6.96 -6.73
C PHE A 183 14.57 -8.40 -7.17
N GLN A 184 13.56 -8.68 -8.00
CA GLN A 184 13.14 -10.04 -8.37
C GLN A 184 12.95 -10.91 -7.12
N GLU A 185 12.26 -10.38 -6.09
CA GLU A 185 12.24 -10.96 -4.76
C GLU A 185 10.94 -10.63 -4.00
N TYR A 186 10.66 -11.41 -2.98
CA TYR A 186 9.58 -11.18 -2.01
C TYR A 186 10.15 -10.76 -0.67
N PHE A 187 9.57 -9.72 -0.06
CA PHE A 187 10.00 -9.22 1.26
C PHE A 187 8.89 -9.27 2.31
N GLY A 188 7.70 -9.68 1.95
CA GLY A 188 6.55 -9.73 2.84
C GLY A 188 5.60 -10.86 2.54
N VAL A 189 4.81 -11.19 3.56
CA VAL A 189 3.70 -12.15 3.49
C VAL A 189 2.45 -11.44 3.98
N GLY A 190 1.42 -11.40 3.15
CA GLY A 190 0.16 -10.72 3.47
C GLY A 190 -0.88 -11.67 4.04
N PHE A 191 -1.80 -11.13 4.85
CA PHE A 191 -2.86 -11.90 5.52
C PHE A 191 -4.24 -11.65 4.93
N SER A 192 -4.40 -10.53 4.22
CA SER A 192 -5.70 -10.08 3.73
C SER A 192 -5.56 -9.42 2.37
N THR A 193 -6.63 -9.40 1.59
CA THR A 193 -6.72 -8.55 0.41
C THR A 193 -7.78 -7.48 0.60
N PHE A 194 -7.63 -6.39 -0.14
CA PHE A 194 -8.52 -5.24 -0.07
C PHE A 194 -8.92 -4.81 -1.46
N THR A 195 -10.19 -4.47 -1.60
CA THR A 195 -10.71 -3.84 -2.81
C THR A 195 -11.53 -2.61 -2.44
N VAL A 196 -11.67 -1.71 -3.37
CA VAL A 196 -12.50 -0.52 -3.22
C VAL A 196 -13.80 -0.75 -3.97
N ARG A 197 -14.93 -0.44 -3.31
CA ARG A 197 -16.28 -0.58 -3.86
C ARG A 197 -17.10 0.67 -3.56
N MET A 198 -18.21 0.79 -4.25
CA MET A 198 -19.27 1.71 -3.88
C MET A 198 -20.20 1.07 -2.86
N TYR A 199 -20.45 1.79 -1.78
CA TYR A 199 -21.51 1.51 -0.82
C TYR A 199 -22.68 2.41 -1.13
N TYR A 200 -23.92 1.91 -1.03
CA TYR A 200 -25.10 2.71 -1.26
C TYR A 200 -26.23 2.41 -0.27
N ASN A 201 -27.06 3.40 -0.04
CA ASN A 201 -28.22 3.32 0.84
C ASN A 201 -29.41 2.75 0.04
N LYS A 202 -29.72 1.46 0.21
CA LYS A 202 -30.82 0.79 -0.49
C LYS A 202 -32.18 1.42 -0.19
N ASN A 203 -32.43 1.84 1.06
CA ASN A 203 -33.68 2.47 1.44
C ASN A 203 -33.88 3.81 0.71
N LEU A 204 -32.82 4.58 0.55
CA LEU A 204 -32.87 5.83 -0.20
C LEU A 204 -33.08 5.56 -1.70
N PHE A 205 -32.41 4.57 -2.27
CA PHE A 205 -32.60 4.18 -3.66
C PHE A 205 -34.04 3.75 -3.93
N LEU A 206 -34.60 2.90 -3.08
CA LEU A 206 -36.01 2.50 -3.20
C LEU A 206 -36.95 3.73 -3.14
N LYS A 207 -36.66 4.67 -2.26
CA LYS A 207 -37.47 5.88 -2.07
C LYS A 207 -37.39 6.84 -3.26
N VAL A 208 -36.20 7.02 -3.84
CA VAL A 208 -35.95 8.02 -4.91
C VAL A 208 -36.14 7.42 -6.29
N LEU A 209 -35.61 6.19 -6.50
CA LEU A 209 -35.56 5.56 -7.82
C LEU A 209 -36.68 4.52 -8.03
N GLY A 210 -37.40 4.14 -6.97
CA GLY A 210 -38.43 3.07 -7.01
C GLY A 210 -37.86 1.65 -7.00
N HIS A 211 -36.55 1.47 -6.85
CA HIS A 211 -35.86 0.19 -6.75
C HIS A 211 -34.59 0.31 -5.90
N ASP A 212 -34.08 -0.80 -5.40
CA ASP A 212 -32.88 -0.89 -4.55
C ASP A 212 -31.66 -1.49 -5.24
N ARG A 213 -31.71 -1.69 -6.57
CA ARG A 213 -30.57 -2.22 -7.34
C ARG A 213 -29.48 -1.17 -7.53
N PRO A 214 -28.19 -1.57 -7.60
CA PRO A 214 -27.12 -0.66 -7.96
C PRO A 214 -27.16 -0.28 -9.45
N PRO A 215 -26.44 0.80 -9.85
CA PRO A 215 -26.26 1.17 -11.26
C PRO A 215 -25.42 0.09 -11.96
N ALA A 216 -25.79 -0.25 -13.19
CA ALA A 216 -25.14 -1.27 -14.01
C ALA A 216 -24.09 -0.68 -14.98
N SER A 217 -24.13 0.63 -15.23
CA SER A 217 -23.20 1.35 -16.10
C SER A 217 -22.84 2.72 -15.51
N PHE A 218 -21.80 3.34 -16.07
CA PHE A 218 -21.42 4.71 -15.71
C PHE A 218 -22.57 5.71 -15.92
N GLU A 219 -23.29 5.57 -17.02
CA GLU A 219 -24.42 6.43 -17.36
C GLU A 219 -25.55 6.29 -16.34
N GLU A 220 -25.82 5.07 -15.87
CA GLU A 220 -26.80 4.87 -14.76
C GLU A 220 -26.28 5.47 -13.45
N LEU A 221 -24.98 5.39 -13.16
CA LEU A 221 -24.40 6.02 -11.97
C LEU A 221 -24.63 7.56 -11.98
N ILE A 222 -24.42 8.18 -13.13
CA ILE A 222 -24.70 9.61 -13.32
C ILE A 222 -26.20 9.88 -13.13
N SER A 223 -27.06 9.16 -13.84
CA SER A 223 -28.53 9.35 -13.77
C SER A 223 -29.09 9.15 -12.36
N PHE A 224 -28.60 8.14 -11.62
CA PHE A 224 -29.02 7.92 -10.23
C PHE A 224 -28.54 9.02 -9.30
N SER A 225 -27.33 9.55 -9.56
CA SER A 225 -26.80 10.68 -8.81
C SER A 225 -27.61 11.96 -9.05
N GLU A 226 -28.03 12.21 -10.29
CA GLU A 226 -28.92 13.32 -10.66
C GLU A 226 -30.26 13.19 -9.93
N ALA A 227 -30.92 12.04 -10.00
CA ALA A 227 -32.20 11.80 -9.34
C ALA A 227 -32.12 12.02 -7.82
N ILE A 228 -31.03 11.60 -7.17
CA ILE A 228 -30.83 11.82 -5.73
C ILE A 228 -30.63 13.31 -5.43
N LYS A 229 -29.92 14.03 -6.29
CA LYS A 229 -29.72 15.48 -6.16
C LYS A 229 -31.06 16.24 -6.30
N GLU A 230 -31.80 15.97 -7.36
CA GLU A 230 -33.10 16.55 -7.62
C GLU A 230 -34.06 16.27 -6.45
N TYR A 231 -34.12 15.04 -5.97
CA TYR A 231 -34.94 14.69 -4.80
C TYR A 231 -34.56 15.52 -3.56
N GLY A 232 -33.26 15.73 -3.30
CA GLY A 232 -32.79 16.57 -2.21
C GLY A 232 -33.25 18.03 -2.35
N GLU A 233 -33.16 18.58 -3.55
CA GLU A 233 -33.57 19.94 -3.89
C GLU A 233 -35.11 20.14 -3.76
N GLU A 234 -35.91 19.23 -4.34
CA GLU A 234 -37.38 19.26 -4.27
C GLU A 234 -37.91 19.19 -2.84
N HIS A 235 -37.27 18.40 -1.99
CA HIS A 235 -37.69 18.22 -0.60
C HIS A 235 -37.00 19.19 0.38
N SER A 236 -36.13 20.08 -0.13
CA SER A 236 -35.32 21.01 0.69
C SER A 236 -34.53 20.31 1.81
N ILE A 237 -33.99 19.15 1.53
CA ILE A 237 -33.12 18.37 2.45
C ILE A 237 -31.67 18.39 1.97
N SER A 238 -30.74 18.48 2.92
CA SER A 238 -29.32 18.37 2.61
C SER A 238 -28.95 16.91 2.36
N LEU A 239 -29.05 16.50 1.10
CA LEU A 239 -28.77 15.15 0.64
C LEU A 239 -27.63 15.18 -0.39
N LEU A 240 -26.62 14.34 -0.18
CA LEU A 240 -25.50 14.21 -1.09
C LEU A 240 -25.72 13.00 -2.00
N PRO A 241 -25.64 13.12 -3.31
CA PRO A 241 -25.62 11.96 -4.19
C PRO A 241 -24.45 11.03 -3.85
N ILE A 242 -23.24 11.60 -3.77
CA ILE A 242 -22.00 10.88 -3.46
C ILE A 242 -21.27 11.62 -2.32
N ALA A 243 -21.11 10.97 -1.17
CA ALA A 243 -20.22 11.47 -0.13
C ALA A 243 -18.78 11.34 -0.61
N SER A 244 -18.03 12.43 -0.59
CA SER A 244 -16.68 12.47 -1.11
C SER A 244 -15.78 13.40 -0.31
N SER A 245 -14.52 13.06 -0.27
CA SER A 245 -13.40 13.88 0.15
C SER A 245 -12.34 13.81 -0.95
N LYS A 246 -11.21 14.47 -0.75
CA LYS A 246 -10.07 14.33 -1.65
C LYS A 246 -9.69 12.86 -1.90
N TYR A 247 -9.77 12.01 -0.87
CA TYR A 247 -9.49 10.57 -0.99
C TYR A 247 -10.43 9.85 -1.97
N GLN A 248 -11.74 10.03 -1.82
CA GLN A 248 -12.71 9.40 -2.72
C GLN A 248 -12.61 9.92 -4.15
N ALA A 249 -12.36 11.22 -4.32
CA ALA A 249 -12.13 11.80 -5.65
C ALA A 249 -10.90 11.17 -6.34
N GLU A 250 -9.84 10.91 -5.58
CA GLU A 250 -8.64 10.22 -6.10
C GLU A 250 -8.94 8.76 -6.49
N VAL A 251 -9.82 8.07 -5.77
CA VAL A 251 -10.26 6.72 -6.15
C VAL A 251 -10.99 6.74 -7.50
N PHE A 252 -11.91 7.69 -7.72
CA PHE A 252 -12.58 7.84 -9.00
C PHE A 252 -11.61 8.18 -10.13
N ARG A 253 -10.68 9.11 -9.87
CA ARG A 253 -9.62 9.46 -10.81
C ARG A 253 -8.83 8.22 -11.25
N ASN A 254 -8.29 7.46 -10.29
CA ASN A 254 -7.48 6.30 -10.59
C ASN A 254 -8.27 5.25 -11.39
N ARG A 255 -9.53 5.02 -11.00
CA ARG A 255 -10.36 4.03 -11.67
C ARG A 255 -10.61 4.38 -13.14
N TYR A 256 -11.13 5.58 -13.41
CA TYR A 256 -11.52 5.96 -14.77
C TYR A 256 -10.34 6.39 -15.63
N LEU A 257 -9.30 6.97 -15.05
CA LEU A 257 -8.05 7.22 -15.75
C LEU A 257 -7.46 5.90 -16.24
N GLY A 258 -7.31 4.91 -15.36
CA GLY A 258 -6.81 3.59 -15.75
C GLY A 258 -7.68 2.88 -16.78
N GLU A 259 -9.01 2.95 -16.68
CA GLU A 259 -9.93 2.31 -17.63
C GLU A 259 -9.83 2.90 -19.04
N ILE A 260 -9.65 4.22 -19.14
CA ILE A 260 -9.61 4.94 -20.42
C ILE A 260 -8.21 4.94 -21.04
N THR A 261 -7.15 4.77 -20.24
CA THR A 261 -5.76 4.88 -20.70
C THR A 261 -4.97 3.57 -20.64
N SER A 262 -5.61 2.44 -20.38
CA SER A 262 -4.92 1.15 -20.20
C SER A 262 -4.15 0.66 -21.42
N ASP A 263 -4.58 1.00 -22.62
CA ASP A 263 -3.89 0.69 -23.87
C ASP A 263 -2.64 1.57 -24.08
N LEU A 264 -2.67 2.83 -23.64
CA LEU A 264 -1.51 3.72 -23.68
C LEU A 264 -0.40 3.24 -22.72
N ASP A 265 -0.77 2.75 -21.53
CA ASP A 265 0.16 2.17 -20.57
C ASP A 265 0.96 1.02 -21.24
N ARG A 266 0.28 0.16 -21.98
CA ARG A 266 0.93 -0.92 -22.75
C ARG A 266 1.84 -0.44 -23.89
N LEU A 267 1.51 0.68 -24.50
CA LEU A 267 2.31 1.25 -25.60
C LEU A 267 3.60 1.89 -25.07
N TRP A 268 3.57 2.42 -23.85
CA TRP A 268 4.69 3.15 -23.26
C TRP A 268 5.51 2.33 -22.28
N ASP A 269 5.09 1.11 -21.93
CA ASP A 269 5.88 0.10 -21.20
C ASP A 269 6.96 -0.47 -22.12
N LEU A 270 8.08 0.22 -22.22
CA LEU A 270 9.16 -0.09 -23.17
C LEU A 270 10.05 -1.25 -22.73
N ASP A 271 10.12 -1.50 -21.44
CA ASP A 271 10.88 -2.63 -20.91
C ASP A 271 10.03 -3.89 -20.68
N HIS A 272 8.73 -3.79 -21.00
CA HIS A 272 7.76 -4.87 -20.87
C HIS A 272 7.67 -5.44 -19.45
N SER A 273 7.76 -4.57 -18.46
CA SER A 273 7.60 -4.91 -17.04
C SER A 273 6.13 -5.19 -16.66
N GLY A 274 5.20 -4.74 -17.49
CA GLY A 274 3.76 -4.82 -17.29
C GLY A 274 3.14 -3.58 -16.66
N GLU A 275 3.94 -2.58 -16.33
CA GLU A 275 3.51 -1.29 -15.78
C GLU A 275 4.46 -0.19 -16.28
N MET A 276 3.92 0.94 -16.71
CA MET A 276 4.70 2.11 -17.11
C MET A 276 5.33 2.76 -15.88
N ASP A 277 6.64 2.94 -15.88
CA ASP A 277 7.34 3.67 -14.82
C ASP A 277 7.53 5.18 -15.15
N GLY A 278 8.03 5.95 -14.18
CA GLY A 278 8.20 7.38 -14.36
C GLY A 278 9.32 7.78 -15.33
N VAL A 279 10.26 6.89 -15.69
CA VAL A 279 11.25 7.14 -16.75
C VAL A 279 10.57 7.01 -18.11
N GLU A 280 9.72 6.00 -18.27
CA GLU A 280 8.92 5.77 -19.47
C GLU A 280 7.86 6.87 -19.65
N SER A 281 7.22 7.32 -18.56
CA SER A 281 6.33 8.48 -18.57
C SER A 281 7.04 9.74 -19.07
N LEU A 282 8.24 10.03 -18.57
CA LEU A 282 9.03 11.16 -19.06
C LEU A 282 9.39 11.00 -20.55
N MET A 283 9.75 9.80 -20.97
CA MET A 283 10.05 9.53 -22.37
C MET A 283 8.85 9.77 -23.28
N ALA A 284 7.65 9.30 -22.87
CA ALA A 284 6.42 9.57 -23.61
C ALA A 284 6.08 11.07 -23.66
N MET A 285 6.37 11.83 -22.58
CA MET A 285 6.25 13.29 -22.60
C MET A 285 7.22 13.94 -23.59
N LEU A 286 8.49 13.54 -23.60
CA LEU A 286 9.51 14.08 -24.50
C LEU A 286 9.26 13.74 -25.98
N ARG A 287 8.54 12.65 -26.25
CA ARG A 287 8.08 12.26 -27.60
C ARG A 287 6.79 12.98 -28.02
N GLY A 288 6.14 13.72 -27.13
CA GLY A 288 4.86 14.36 -27.39
C GLY A 288 3.66 13.41 -27.41
N GLU A 289 3.83 12.19 -26.94
CA GLU A 289 2.78 11.18 -26.86
C GLU A 289 1.94 11.34 -25.59
N HIS A 290 2.61 11.56 -24.44
CA HIS A 290 1.97 11.80 -23.15
C HIS A 290 1.83 13.31 -22.89
N THR A 291 0.74 13.87 -23.36
CA THR A 291 0.42 15.30 -23.18
C THR A 291 -0.97 15.47 -22.57
N PRO A 292 -1.26 16.60 -21.92
CA PRO A 292 -2.62 16.89 -21.42
C PRO A 292 -3.67 16.92 -22.55
N TRP A 293 -3.27 17.16 -23.80
CA TRP A 293 -4.17 17.17 -24.97
C TRP A 293 -4.35 15.79 -25.61
N ASN A 294 -3.74 14.73 -25.06
CA ASN A 294 -4.03 13.37 -25.50
C ASN A 294 -5.54 13.11 -25.31
N PRO A 295 -6.27 12.65 -26.36
CA PRO A 295 -7.73 12.52 -26.30
C PRO A 295 -8.23 11.58 -25.19
N GLN A 296 -7.50 10.50 -24.92
CA GLN A 296 -7.86 9.54 -23.86
C GLN A 296 -7.66 10.15 -22.47
N TYR A 297 -6.55 10.86 -22.27
CA TYR A 297 -6.30 11.55 -21.01
C TYR A 297 -7.37 12.63 -20.75
N ARG A 298 -7.72 13.40 -21.76
CA ARG A 298 -8.81 14.39 -21.68
C ARG A 298 -10.14 13.74 -21.35
N ALA A 299 -10.51 12.67 -22.06
CA ALA A 299 -11.75 11.93 -21.81
C ALA A 299 -11.84 11.42 -20.36
N ALA A 300 -10.72 10.92 -19.83
CA ALA A 300 -10.67 10.49 -18.42
C ALA A 300 -10.92 11.66 -17.45
N MET A 301 -10.36 12.83 -17.73
CA MET A 301 -10.59 14.02 -16.89
C MET A 301 -12.05 14.49 -16.97
N ASP A 302 -12.67 14.48 -18.14
CA ASP A 302 -14.08 14.85 -18.32
C ASP A 302 -15.00 13.90 -17.54
N VAL A 303 -14.72 12.59 -17.54
CA VAL A 303 -15.44 11.59 -16.73
C VAL A 303 -15.34 11.90 -15.24
N VAL A 304 -14.13 12.20 -14.75
CA VAL A 304 -13.91 12.51 -13.33
C VAL A 304 -14.60 13.82 -12.93
N GLN A 305 -14.60 14.85 -13.79
CA GLN A 305 -15.32 16.10 -13.56
C GLN A 305 -16.84 15.88 -13.50
N SER A 306 -17.39 15.04 -14.39
CA SER A 306 -18.82 14.70 -14.38
C SER A 306 -19.23 14.11 -13.04
N LEU A 307 -18.46 13.18 -12.49
CA LEU A 307 -18.71 12.61 -11.15
C LEU A 307 -18.53 13.65 -10.04
N ALA A 308 -17.52 14.50 -10.14
CA ALA A 308 -17.23 15.49 -9.12
C ALA A 308 -18.35 16.54 -8.97
N SER A 309 -19.21 16.72 -9.99
CA SER A 309 -20.39 17.57 -9.93
C SER A 309 -21.42 17.13 -8.86
N PHE A 310 -21.33 15.87 -8.41
CA PHE A 310 -22.18 15.26 -7.37
C PHE A 310 -21.51 15.22 -5.99
N PHE A 311 -20.28 15.69 -5.87
CA PHE A 311 -19.58 15.75 -4.59
C PHE A 311 -20.05 16.94 -3.74
N PRO A 312 -19.88 16.86 -2.40
CA PRO A 312 -20.21 17.99 -1.54
C PRO A 312 -19.31 19.18 -1.85
N ARG A 313 -19.88 20.39 -1.81
CA ARG A 313 -19.07 21.61 -1.90
C ARG A 313 -17.99 21.60 -0.81
N GLY A 314 -16.74 21.87 -1.19
CA GLY A 314 -15.61 21.87 -0.25
C GLY A 314 -15.07 20.47 0.08
N PHE A 315 -15.39 19.44 -0.70
CA PHE A 315 -14.89 18.06 -0.54
C PHE A 315 -13.35 18.01 -0.41
N MET A 316 -12.64 18.95 -1.00
CA MET A 316 -11.18 19.07 -0.92
C MET A 316 -10.64 19.29 0.50
N SER A 317 -11.44 19.90 1.37
CA SER A 317 -11.08 20.13 2.78
C SER A 317 -11.71 19.12 3.74
N MET A 318 -12.53 18.20 3.23
CA MET A 318 -13.13 17.14 4.03
C MET A 318 -12.18 15.98 4.22
N GLY A 319 -12.12 15.42 5.43
CA GLY A 319 -11.44 14.17 5.70
C GLY A 319 -12.21 12.95 5.17
N ARG A 320 -11.50 11.85 4.94
CA ARG A 320 -12.10 10.55 4.58
C ARG A 320 -13.17 10.13 5.59
N GLU A 321 -12.89 10.34 6.86
CA GLU A 321 -13.78 9.99 7.96
C GLU A 321 -15.07 10.82 7.97
N ASP A 322 -14.99 12.13 7.62
CA ASP A 322 -16.16 13.02 7.54
C ASP A 322 -17.12 12.56 6.44
N SER A 323 -16.58 12.15 5.29
CA SER A 323 -17.37 11.58 4.20
C SER A 323 -18.03 10.26 4.59
N GLY A 324 -17.29 9.37 5.24
CA GLY A 324 -17.83 8.12 5.79
C GLY A 324 -18.93 8.37 6.82
N PHE A 325 -18.75 9.38 7.66
CA PHE A 325 -19.74 9.76 8.65
C PHE A 325 -21.03 10.30 8.03
N ALA A 326 -20.93 11.12 6.98
CA ALA A 326 -22.10 11.60 6.23
C ALA A 326 -22.89 10.42 5.63
N PHE A 327 -22.24 9.43 5.05
CA PHE A 327 -22.88 8.22 4.54
C PHE A 327 -23.58 7.43 5.65
N VAL A 328 -22.85 7.11 6.72
CA VAL A 328 -23.40 6.34 7.85
C VAL A 328 -24.62 7.02 8.47
N GLN A 329 -24.66 8.36 8.51
CA GLN A 329 -25.83 9.12 8.98
C GLN A 329 -27.01 9.15 7.98
N GLY A 330 -26.92 8.49 6.83
CA GLY A 330 -27.95 8.53 5.79
C GLY A 330 -28.07 9.87 5.05
N LYS A 331 -27.06 10.74 5.18
CA LYS A 331 -27.01 12.05 4.48
C LYS A 331 -26.45 11.96 3.06
N ALA A 332 -26.03 10.76 2.65
CA ALA A 332 -25.56 10.53 1.30
C ALA A 332 -26.16 9.24 0.73
N GLY A 333 -26.38 9.25 -0.60
CA GLY A 333 -26.87 8.10 -1.34
C GLY A 333 -25.79 7.04 -1.52
N MET A 334 -24.58 7.48 -1.80
CA MET A 334 -23.44 6.62 -2.11
C MET A 334 -22.14 7.13 -1.48
N ILE A 335 -21.17 6.23 -1.32
CA ILE A 335 -19.77 6.54 -1.01
C ILE A 335 -18.86 5.45 -1.60
N THR A 336 -17.69 5.83 -2.09
CA THR A 336 -16.64 4.85 -2.39
C THR A 336 -15.72 4.65 -1.19
N SER A 337 -15.46 3.41 -0.80
CA SER A 337 -14.48 3.07 0.22
C SER A 337 -13.96 1.65 0.07
N GLY A 338 -12.89 1.34 0.80
CA GLY A 338 -12.33 -0.01 0.81
C GLY A 338 -13.10 -1.00 1.67
N SER A 339 -12.84 -2.28 1.43
CA SER A 339 -13.38 -3.38 2.24
C SER A 339 -13.00 -3.27 3.72
N TRP A 340 -11.92 -2.55 4.04
CA TRP A 340 -11.48 -2.29 5.43
C TRP A 340 -12.44 -1.45 6.26
N ASP A 341 -13.27 -0.61 5.63
CA ASP A 341 -14.28 0.22 6.32
C ASP A 341 -15.62 -0.49 6.50
N ALA A 342 -15.86 -1.60 5.81
CA ALA A 342 -17.17 -2.24 5.71
C ALA A 342 -17.75 -2.63 7.08
N LEU A 343 -16.97 -3.31 7.90
CA LEU A 343 -17.40 -3.72 9.25
C LEU A 343 -17.76 -2.49 10.12
N SER A 344 -16.97 -1.43 10.02
CA SER A 344 -17.18 -0.18 10.75
C SER A 344 -18.46 0.52 10.30
N TYR A 345 -18.73 0.59 8.99
CA TYR A 345 -19.94 1.22 8.47
C TYR A 345 -21.19 0.44 8.86
N LEU A 346 -21.19 -0.88 8.66
CA LEU A 346 -22.32 -1.73 9.03
C LEU A 346 -22.64 -1.61 10.52
N LYS A 347 -21.63 -1.67 11.39
CA LYS A 347 -21.82 -1.53 12.84
C LYS A 347 -22.34 -0.15 13.22
N LYS A 348 -21.75 0.92 12.72
CA LYS A 348 -22.18 2.30 13.01
C LYS A 348 -23.63 2.56 12.56
N ILE A 349 -24.08 1.97 11.46
CA ILE A 349 -25.46 2.07 11.01
C ILE A 349 -26.39 1.27 11.94
N GLN A 350 -25.99 0.07 12.35
CA GLN A 350 -26.76 -0.75 13.30
C GLN A 350 -26.87 -0.13 14.69
N ASP A 351 -25.86 0.63 15.12
CA ASP A 351 -25.85 1.30 16.44
C ASP A 351 -26.72 2.57 16.46
N GLN A 352 -27.24 3.03 15.31
CA GLN A 352 -28.15 4.16 15.26
C GLN A 352 -29.56 3.81 15.78
N PRO A 353 -30.40 4.82 16.14
CA PRO A 353 -31.83 4.64 16.35
C PRO A 353 -32.49 3.92 15.18
N VAL A 354 -33.45 3.06 15.44
CA VAL A 354 -34.07 2.18 14.42
C VAL A 354 -34.59 2.93 13.20
N GLU A 355 -35.13 4.12 13.44
CA GLU A 355 -35.68 5.02 12.38
C GLU A 355 -34.60 5.56 11.43
N ASN A 356 -33.34 5.56 11.84
CA ASN A 356 -32.21 6.07 11.05
C ASN A 356 -31.40 4.95 10.38
N ARG A 357 -31.74 3.67 10.70
CA ARG A 357 -31.05 2.52 10.11
C ARG A 357 -31.49 2.33 8.66
N PHE A 358 -30.55 1.89 7.86
CA PHE A 358 -30.82 1.52 6.47
C PHE A 358 -30.01 0.30 6.07
N GLU A 359 -30.45 -0.39 5.03
CA GLU A 359 -29.75 -1.50 4.42
C GLU A 359 -28.68 -0.98 3.46
N VAL A 360 -27.44 -1.48 3.61
CA VAL A 360 -26.31 -1.15 2.76
C VAL A 360 -26.21 -2.14 1.62
N GLY A 361 -26.16 -1.62 0.39
CA GLY A 361 -25.74 -2.37 -0.76
C GLY A 361 -24.29 -2.05 -1.11
N ILE A 362 -23.64 -2.99 -1.80
CA ILE A 362 -22.24 -2.87 -2.21
C ILE A 362 -22.12 -3.32 -3.66
N PHE A 363 -21.46 -2.52 -4.50
CA PHE A 363 -21.22 -2.83 -5.90
C PHE A 363 -19.85 -2.33 -6.36
N ASP A 364 -19.33 -2.90 -7.43
CA ASP A 364 -18.13 -2.39 -8.07
C ASP A 364 -18.45 -1.12 -8.86
N LEU A 365 -17.49 -0.20 -8.94
CA LEU A 365 -17.62 0.97 -9.80
C LEU A 365 -17.92 0.51 -11.24
N PRO A 366 -19.05 0.94 -11.81
CA PRO A 366 -19.42 0.49 -13.14
C PRO A 366 -18.47 1.04 -14.19
N SER A 367 -18.10 0.21 -15.15
CA SER A 367 -17.29 0.62 -16.29
C SER A 367 -18.08 1.49 -17.25
N ILE A 368 -17.35 2.28 -18.04
CA ILE A 368 -17.93 3.04 -19.14
C ILE A 368 -18.41 2.06 -20.20
N SER A 369 -19.60 2.28 -20.73
CA SER A 369 -20.14 1.46 -21.81
C SER A 369 -19.29 1.59 -23.08
N LEU A 370 -18.94 0.47 -23.72
CA LEU A 370 -18.29 0.47 -25.05
C LEU A 370 -19.13 1.19 -26.11
N THR A 371 -20.42 1.40 -25.86
CA THR A 371 -21.34 2.13 -26.72
C THR A 371 -21.55 3.58 -26.32
N HIS A 372 -20.84 4.07 -25.30
CA HIS A 372 -20.88 5.49 -24.93
C HIS A 372 -20.42 6.36 -26.10
N PRO A 373 -21.18 7.39 -26.48
CA PRO A 373 -20.92 8.12 -27.74
C PRO A 373 -19.58 8.85 -27.77
N GLU A 374 -19.06 9.28 -26.61
CA GLU A 374 -17.83 10.06 -26.51
C GLU A 374 -16.65 9.23 -25.98
N TYR A 375 -16.88 8.39 -24.98
CA TYR A 375 -15.82 7.71 -24.24
C TYR A 375 -15.69 6.22 -24.58
N GLY A 376 -16.73 5.63 -25.20
CA GLY A 376 -16.73 4.19 -25.48
C GLY A 376 -15.60 3.72 -26.40
N ILE A 377 -15.11 4.61 -27.27
CA ILE A 377 -13.97 4.32 -28.16
C ILE A 377 -12.65 4.12 -27.39
N TYR A 378 -12.56 4.68 -26.17
CA TYR A 378 -11.38 4.59 -25.30
C TYR A 378 -11.55 3.58 -24.16
N ALA A 379 -12.77 3.08 -23.95
CA ALA A 379 -13.07 2.15 -22.86
C ALA A 379 -12.57 0.74 -23.22
N ASP A 380 -11.63 0.23 -22.47
CA ASP A 380 -11.04 -1.12 -22.65
C ASP A 380 -11.70 -2.15 -21.71
N GLY A 381 -12.78 -1.76 -21.06
CA GLY A 381 -13.54 -2.55 -20.12
C GLY A 381 -13.01 -2.46 -18.69
N ARG A 382 -13.34 -3.47 -17.88
CA ARG A 382 -13.06 -3.46 -16.45
C ARG A 382 -11.57 -3.60 -16.16
N LEU A 383 -11.02 -2.70 -15.35
CA LEU A 383 -9.65 -2.82 -14.85
C LEU A 383 -9.46 -4.06 -13.97
N SER A 384 -8.29 -4.66 -14.09
CA SER A 384 -7.85 -5.70 -13.19
C SER A 384 -7.44 -5.11 -11.83
N GLU A 385 -7.81 -5.82 -10.79
CA GLU A 385 -7.34 -5.55 -9.41
C GLU A 385 -6.25 -6.55 -9.01
N ALA A 386 -5.61 -7.20 -9.95
CA ALA A 386 -4.57 -8.20 -9.70
C ALA A 386 -3.34 -7.61 -8.98
N SER A 387 -3.05 -6.32 -9.20
CA SER A 387 -2.00 -5.59 -8.47
C SER A 387 -2.45 -5.17 -7.05
N ALA A 388 -3.76 -5.12 -6.79
CA ALA A 388 -4.29 -4.85 -5.45
C ALA A 388 -4.10 -6.04 -4.49
N GLY A 389 -3.15 -6.92 -4.78
CA GLY A 389 -2.84 -8.15 -4.09
C GLY A 389 -2.90 -8.13 -2.58
N THR A 390 -2.33 -9.12 -1.99
CA THR A 390 -2.23 -9.32 -0.54
C THR A 390 -1.80 -8.05 0.21
N GLY A 391 -2.74 -7.38 0.85
CA GLY A 391 -2.49 -6.31 1.82
C GLY A 391 -2.19 -6.86 3.23
N PHE A 392 -2.02 -5.97 4.19
CA PHE A 392 -1.65 -6.34 5.57
C PHE A 392 -0.46 -7.29 5.59
N ALA A 393 0.57 -6.94 4.81
CA ALA A 393 1.74 -7.77 4.62
C ALA A 393 2.84 -7.41 5.61
N PHE A 394 3.48 -8.44 6.19
CA PHE A 394 4.57 -8.30 7.13
C PHE A 394 5.89 -8.76 6.52
N GLY A 395 6.89 -7.88 6.61
CA GLY A 395 8.28 -8.20 6.30
C GLY A 395 9.06 -8.47 7.58
N ILE A 396 10.03 -9.37 7.49
CA ILE A 396 10.94 -9.72 8.59
C ILE A 396 12.19 -8.84 8.48
N THR A 397 12.48 -8.08 9.53
CA THR A 397 13.61 -7.17 9.53
C THR A 397 14.93 -7.94 9.75
N ARG A 398 16.01 -7.41 9.20
CA ARG A 398 17.36 -7.99 9.38
C ARG A 398 17.96 -7.74 10.78
N PHE A 399 17.20 -7.09 11.66
CA PHE A 399 17.59 -6.84 13.04
C PHE A 399 17.10 -7.92 14.00
N THR A 400 16.17 -8.78 13.56
CA THR A 400 15.69 -9.90 14.37
C THR A 400 16.76 -10.94 14.63
N SER A 401 16.79 -11.49 15.84
CA SER A 401 17.52 -12.73 16.18
C SER A 401 16.68 -13.99 15.97
N ASN A 402 15.36 -13.83 15.75
CA ASN A 402 14.36 -14.92 15.74
C ASN A 402 13.76 -15.13 14.34
N PHE A 403 14.60 -15.11 13.29
CA PHE A 403 14.15 -15.19 11.89
C PHE A 403 13.24 -16.39 11.62
N ASP A 404 13.67 -17.60 12.03
CA ASP A 404 12.91 -18.81 11.75
C ASP A 404 11.58 -18.83 12.51
N LEU A 405 11.54 -18.31 13.73
CA LEU A 405 10.30 -18.15 14.50
C LEU A 405 9.33 -17.14 13.84
N CYS A 406 9.86 -16.04 13.28
CA CYS A 406 9.04 -15.10 12.49
C CYS A 406 8.45 -15.79 11.24
N VAL A 407 9.24 -16.62 10.55
CA VAL A 407 8.75 -17.40 9.40
C VAL A 407 7.66 -18.38 9.83
N GLU A 408 7.84 -19.09 10.93
CA GLU A 408 6.83 -20.01 11.48
C GLU A 408 5.51 -19.29 11.82
N PHE A 409 5.58 -18.10 12.46
CA PHE A 409 4.41 -17.30 12.75
C PHE A 409 3.66 -16.92 11.45
N LEU A 410 4.38 -16.48 10.41
CA LEU A 410 3.77 -16.15 9.11
C LEU A 410 3.16 -17.39 8.43
N GLN A 411 3.83 -18.54 8.52
CA GLN A 411 3.33 -19.81 7.97
C GLN A 411 2.06 -20.28 8.70
N TYR A 412 2.03 -20.16 10.03
CA TYR A 412 0.86 -20.47 10.84
C TYR A 412 -0.33 -19.55 10.50
N ALA A 413 -0.10 -18.24 10.45
CA ALA A 413 -1.11 -17.24 10.11
C ALA A 413 -1.71 -17.43 8.71
N THR A 414 -0.98 -18.07 7.81
CA THR A 414 -1.37 -18.32 6.42
C THR A 414 -1.77 -19.77 6.14
N THR A 415 -2.19 -20.51 7.16
CA THR A 415 -3.00 -21.73 6.96
C THR A 415 -4.44 -21.31 6.63
N PRO A 416 -5.22 -22.11 5.87
CA PRO A 416 -6.61 -21.77 5.54
C PRO A 416 -7.47 -21.50 6.79
N GLU A 417 -7.25 -22.24 7.87
CA GLU A 417 -7.97 -22.14 9.13
C GLU A 417 -7.66 -20.81 9.84
N MET A 418 -6.38 -20.51 10.07
CA MET A 418 -5.98 -19.28 10.78
C MET A 418 -6.22 -18.04 9.94
N ASN A 419 -6.05 -18.12 8.63
CA ASN A 419 -6.34 -17.01 7.73
C ASN A 419 -7.85 -16.71 7.67
N THR A 420 -8.71 -17.73 7.73
CA THR A 420 -10.16 -17.57 7.93
C THR A 420 -10.44 -16.87 9.27
N HIS A 421 -9.88 -17.42 10.36
CA HIS A 421 -10.13 -16.93 11.73
C HIS A 421 -9.80 -15.44 11.90
N VAL A 422 -8.60 -15.03 11.52
CA VAL A 422 -8.16 -13.62 11.59
C VAL A 422 -9.05 -12.70 10.77
N ASN A 423 -9.35 -13.10 9.53
CA ASN A 423 -10.14 -12.28 8.62
C ASN A 423 -11.62 -12.24 9.01
N GLU A 424 -12.12 -13.28 9.66
CA GLU A 424 -13.48 -13.29 10.20
C GLU A 424 -13.63 -12.24 11.31
N ILE A 425 -12.68 -12.15 12.23
CA ILE A 425 -12.70 -11.15 13.31
C ILE A 425 -12.46 -9.74 12.74
N ALA A 426 -11.48 -9.59 11.87
CA ALA A 426 -11.13 -8.31 11.25
C ALA A 426 -12.20 -7.79 10.27
N GLY A 427 -13.07 -8.69 9.76
CA GLY A 427 -14.02 -8.33 8.71
C GLY A 427 -13.34 -8.05 7.37
N TRP A 428 -12.24 -8.75 7.06
CA TRP A 428 -11.42 -8.60 5.87
C TRP A 428 -11.47 -9.84 4.98
N ILE A 429 -10.92 -9.72 3.77
CA ILE A 429 -10.95 -10.79 2.78
C ILE A 429 -9.72 -11.67 2.95
N PRO A 430 -9.87 -12.98 3.21
CA PRO A 430 -8.76 -13.90 3.32
C PRO A 430 -8.05 -14.11 1.97
N VAL A 431 -6.77 -14.42 2.02
CA VAL A 431 -5.90 -14.54 0.83
C VAL A 431 -5.46 -15.96 0.54
N ILE A 432 -5.71 -16.90 1.43
CA ILE A 432 -5.30 -18.30 1.29
C ILE A 432 -6.39 -19.12 0.61
N THR A 433 -6.00 -19.95 -0.34
CA THR A 433 -6.90 -20.88 -1.02
C THR A 433 -7.57 -21.80 0.00
N GLY A 434 -8.91 -21.83 -0.05
CA GLY A 434 -9.73 -22.58 0.91
C GLY A 434 -10.10 -21.84 2.19
N ALA A 435 -9.55 -20.65 2.44
CA ALA A 435 -10.05 -19.77 3.49
C ALA A 435 -11.41 -19.16 3.10
N ILE A 436 -12.31 -19.02 4.08
CA ILE A 436 -13.72 -18.70 3.85
C ILE A 436 -14.00 -17.24 4.25
N PRO A 437 -14.32 -16.34 3.31
CA PRO A 437 -14.77 -14.99 3.63
C PRO A 437 -16.18 -14.98 4.19
N LYS A 438 -16.51 -13.99 5.02
CA LYS A 438 -17.90 -13.70 5.39
C LYS A 438 -18.77 -13.45 4.15
N GLU A 439 -20.05 -13.84 4.22
CA GLU A 439 -20.99 -13.75 3.08
C GLU A 439 -21.03 -12.35 2.44
N TRP A 440 -21.12 -11.31 3.26
CA TRP A 440 -21.19 -9.93 2.78
C TRP A 440 -19.88 -9.43 2.14
N LEU A 441 -18.74 -10.11 2.39
CA LEU A 441 -17.45 -9.81 1.76
C LEU A 441 -17.35 -10.34 0.32
N LYS A 442 -18.26 -11.18 -0.14
CA LYS A 442 -18.25 -11.73 -1.51
C LYS A 442 -18.29 -10.61 -2.57
N ASN A 443 -18.99 -9.50 -2.29
CA ASN A 443 -19.05 -8.36 -3.19
C ASN A 443 -17.72 -7.58 -3.31
N PHE A 444 -16.77 -7.88 -2.42
CA PHE A 444 -15.43 -7.28 -2.44
C PHE A 444 -14.38 -8.19 -3.09
N GLN A 445 -14.74 -9.33 -3.62
CA GLN A 445 -13.76 -10.17 -4.30
C GLN A 445 -13.09 -9.41 -5.43
N PRO A 446 -11.74 -9.44 -5.52
CA PRO A 446 -11.02 -8.71 -6.55
C PRO A 446 -11.32 -9.25 -7.95
N ASN A 447 -11.45 -8.36 -8.90
CA ASN A 447 -11.45 -8.72 -10.32
C ASN A 447 -10.00 -8.88 -10.78
N ILE A 448 -9.58 -10.10 -11.06
CA ILE A 448 -8.20 -10.40 -11.52
C ILE A 448 -8.07 -10.46 -13.04
N VAL A 449 -9.16 -10.17 -13.77
CA VAL A 449 -9.16 -10.18 -15.24
C VAL A 449 -9.08 -8.74 -15.75
N GLY A 450 -8.32 -8.51 -16.81
CA GLY A 450 -8.13 -7.19 -17.42
C GLY A 450 -6.72 -6.64 -17.25
N TYR A 451 -6.55 -5.37 -17.58
CA TYR A 451 -5.29 -4.66 -17.48
C TYR A 451 -5.18 -3.93 -16.15
N VAL A 452 -3.94 -3.77 -15.69
CA VAL A 452 -3.56 -2.89 -14.60
C VAL A 452 -2.82 -1.74 -15.24
N GLY A 453 -3.13 -0.53 -14.88
CA GLY A 453 -2.43 0.63 -15.40
C GLY A 453 -3.10 1.92 -14.97
N ASN A 454 -2.34 2.99 -14.94
CA ASN A 454 -2.83 4.30 -14.58
C ASN A 454 -1.81 5.35 -15.01
N ILE A 455 -2.03 5.93 -16.17
CA ILE A 455 -1.14 6.95 -16.73
C ILE A 455 -1.20 8.23 -15.91
N ARG A 456 -0.07 8.65 -15.39
CA ARG A 456 0.12 9.90 -14.66
C ARG A 456 1.33 10.65 -15.16
N PHE A 457 1.30 11.98 -15.01
CA PHE A 457 2.50 12.79 -15.17
C PHE A 457 3.40 12.61 -13.96
N GLU A 458 4.46 11.82 -14.10
CA GLU A 458 5.44 11.62 -13.06
C GLU A 458 6.84 11.30 -13.63
N VAL A 459 7.85 11.51 -12.84
CA VAL A 459 9.22 11.04 -13.09
C VAL A 459 9.63 10.17 -11.92
N LEU A 460 10.21 9.02 -12.20
CA LEU A 460 10.52 7.98 -11.21
C LEU A 460 11.26 8.55 -9.98
N GLY A 461 10.70 8.30 -8.80
CA GLY A 461 11.22 8.82 -7.53
C GLY A 461 11.09 10.34 -7.38
N GLY A 462 10.53 11.01 -8.38
CA GLY A 462 10.30 12.43 -8.40
C GLY A 462 9.10 12.83 -7.56
N GLY A 463 9.21 13.96 -6.89
CA GLY A 463 8.10 14.54 -6.14
C GLY A 463 7.56 15.83 -6.77
N LYS A 464 8.35 16.53 -7.59
CA LYS A 464 7.99 17.85 -8.11
C LYS A 464 6.97 17.77 -9.24
N VAL A 465 7.17 16.88 -10.22
CA VAL A 465 6.21 16.67 -11.31
C VAL A 465 4.85 16.26 -10.73
N LYS A 466 4.81 15.25 -9.86
CA LYS A 466 3.58 14.81 -9.19
C LYS A 466 2.93 15.90 -8.36
N LEU A 467 3.73 16.64 -7.59
CA LEU A 467 3.22 17.76 -6.80
C LEU A 467 2.58 18.82 -7.69
N ARG A 468 3.20 19.12 -8.84
CA ARG A 468 2.69 20.10 -9.77
C ARG A 468 1.41 19.63 -10.45
N GLU A 469 1.35 18.37 -10.88
CA GLU A 469 0.11 17.78 -11.38
C GLU A 469 -1.02 17.88 -10.36
N ASP A 470 -0.78 17.49 -9.11
CA ASP A 470 -1.78 17.60 -8.03
C ASP A 470 -2.24 19.05 -7.80
N GLN A 471 -1.34 20.02 -7.89
CA GLN A 471 -1.67 21.44 -7.69
C GLN A 471 -2.67 21.97 -8.73
N VAL A 472 -2.54 21.56 -9.99
CA VAL A 472 -3.41 22.03 -11.07
C VAL A 472 -4.64 21.14 -11.29
N PHE A 473 -4.57 19.86 -10.91
CA PHE A 473 -5.65 18.90 -11.04
C PHE A 473 -6.87 19.27 -10.15
N TRP A 474 -6.64 19.63 -8.91
CA TRP A 474 -7.75 19.88 -7.99
C TRP A 474 -8.60 21.08 -8.34
N PRO A 475 -8.07 22.23 -8.79
CA PRO A 475 -8.88 23.32 -9.32
C PRO A 475 -9.74 22.92 -10.51
N LEU A 476 -9.24 22.02 -11.39
CA LEU A 476 -10.03 21.47 -12.49
C LEU A 476 -11.24 20.67 -11.96
N ILE A 477 -11.00 19.76 -11.01
CA ILE A 477 -12.04 18.88 -10.48
C ILE A 477 -13.06 19.64 -9.61
N SER A 478 -12.64 20.68 -8.91
CA SER A 478 -13.57 21.55 -8.16
C SER A 478 -14.37 22.52 -9.05
N GLY A 479 -14.02 22.63 -10.34
CA GLY A 479 -14.67 23.53 -11.28
C GLY A 479 -14.19 24.98 -11.19
N ASP A 480 -13.04 25.21 -10.53
CA ASP A 480 -12.44 26.55 -10.39
C ASP A 480 -11.65 26.96 -11.64
N THR A 481 -11.32 26.03 -12.52
CA THR A 481 -10.63 26.26 -13.80
C THR A 481 -11.22 25.39 -14.91
N ASP A 482 -11.06 25.83 -16.17
CA ASP A 482 -11.40 25.02 -17.35
C ASP A 482 -10.24 24.13 -17.78
N TYR A 483 -10.56 23.17 -18.67
CA TYR A 483 -9.58 22.19 -19.12
C TYR A 483 -8.39 22.79 -19.87
N GLU A 484 -8.60 23.76 -20.74
CA GLU A 484 -7.51 24.35 -21.54
C GLU A 484 -6.53 25.15 -20.66
N THR A 485 -7.07 25.84 -19.66
CA THR A 485 -6.25 26.50 -18.65
C THR A 485 -5.44 25.49 -17.83
N TYR A 486 -6.09 24.42 -17.36
CA TYR A 486 -5.43 23.31 -16.68
C TYR A 486 -4.30 22.71 -17.53
N ALA A 487 -4.61 22.33 -18.76
CA ALA A 487 -3.66 21.68 -19.67
C ALA A 487 -2.44 22.59 -19.97
N SER A 488 -2.69 23.86 -20.25
CA SER A 488 -1.65 24.84 -20.53
C SER A 488 -0.76 25.12 -19.31
N GLU A 489 -1.36 25.26 -18.15
CA GLU A 489 -0.63 25.52 -16.90
C GLU A 489 0.20 24.30 -16.47
N LEU A 490 -0.34 23.09 -16.59
CA LEU A 490 0.38 21.84 -16.35
C LEU A 490 1.57 21.75 -17.29
N TRP A 491 1.33 21.77 -18.60
CA TRP A 491 2.36 21.53 -19.62
C TRP A 491 3.51 22.53 -19.58
N SER A 492 3.20 23.80 -19.39
CA SER A 492 4.24 24.86 -19.32
C SER A 492 5.14 24.75 -18.09
N SER A 493 4.66 24.14 -17.01
CA SER A 493 5.41 24.01 -15.76
C SER A 493 6.23 22.72 -15.64
N LEU A 494 5.82 21.66 -16.35
CA LEU A 494 6.43 20.33 -16.22
C LEU A 494 7.91 20.25 -16.64
N PRO A 495 8.42 20.93 -17.68
CA PRO A 495 9.81 20.78 -18.12
C PRO A 495 10.83 21.02 -17.03
N ALA A 496 10.68 22.11 -16.28
CA ALA A 496 11.61 22.46 -15.20
C ALA A 496 11.53 21.48 -14.01
N GLU A 497 10.32 21.04 -13.66
CA GLU A 497 10.10 20.10 -12.58
C GLU A 497 10.61 18.70 -12.94
N ALA A 498 10.38 18.27 -14.19
CA ALA A 498 10.88 17.00 -14.73
C ALA A 498 12.43 16.97 -14.78
N ALA A 499 13.07 18.07 -15.21
CA ALA A 499 14.53 18.19 -15.21
C ALA A 499 15.12 18.08 -13.80
N THR A 500 14.48 18.70 -12.81
CA THR A 500 14.90 18.60 -11.42
C THR A 500 14.76 17.17 -10.87
N ASP A 501 13.62 16.53 -11.12
CA ASP A 501 13.37 15.15 -10.67
C ASP A 501 14.31 14.17 -11.37
N PHE A 502 14.55 14.34 -12.67
CA PHE A 502 15.49 13.55 -13.45
C PHE A 502 16.92 13.68 -12.89
N LYS A 503 17.42 14.91 -12.70
CA LYS A 503 18.76 15.13 -12.13
C LYS A 503 18.92 14.42 -10.79
N ARG A 504 17.96 14.60 -9.88
CA ARG A 504 18.02 14.00 -8.54
C ARG A 504 18.14 12.48 -8.61
N LEU A 505 17.38 11.85 -9.47
CA LEU A 505 17.41 10.41 -9.65
C LEU A 505 18.71 9.96 -10.33
N TYR A 506 19.13 10.64 -11.38
CA TYR A 506 20.33 10.34 -12.16
C TYR A 506 21.60 10.43 -11.31
N GLU A 507 21.80 11.55 -10.61
CA GLU A 507 22.95 11.76 -9.72
C GLU A 507 22.92 10.81 -8.54
N GLY A 508 21.77 10.64 -7.89
CA GLY A 508 21.61 9.72 -6.78
C GLY A 508 21.98 8.27 -7.16
N SER A 509 21.58 7.84 -8.35
CA SER A 509 21.95 6.53 -8.89
C SER A 509 23.45 6.46 -9.20
N ARG A 510 23.99 7.46 -9.89
CA ARG A 510 25.39 7.52 -10.31
C ARG A 510 26.37 7.56 -9.13
N GLU A 511 26.09 8.34 -8.10
CA GLU A 511 26.92 8.40 -6.90
C GLU A 511 26.84 7.13 -6.04
N SER A 512 25.69 6.49 -6.02
CA SER A 512 25.45 5.28 -5.22
C SER A 512 26.15 4.06 -5.79
N ILE A 513 26.27 3.94 -7.11
CA ILE A 513 26.82 2.75 -7.79
C ILE A 513 28.27 2.43 -7.37
N PRO A 514 29.27 3.34 -7.45
CA PRO A 514 30.65 3.05 -7.08
C PRO A 514 30.80 2.61 -5.63
N ASN A 515 30.15 3.32 -4.71
CA ASN A 515 30.19 2.99 -3.28
C ASN A 515 29.60 1.61 -2.98
N ARG A 516 28.51 1.25 -3.64
CA ARG A 516 27.86 -0.06 -3.49
C ARG A 516 28.68 -1.16 -4.14
N GLN A 517 29.34 -0.90 -5.29
CA GLN A 517 30.27 -1.85 -5.91
C GLN A 517 31.47 -2.15 -5.02
N ALA A 518 32.05 -1.13 -4.40
CA ALA A 518 33.17 -1.29 -3.47
C ALA A 518 32.76 -2.17 -2.26
N ARG A 519 31.60 -1.87 -1.65
CA ARG A 519 31.05 -2.68 -0.54
C ARG A 519 30.77 -4.13 -0.96
N LYS A 520 30.12 -4.32 -2.11
CA LYS A 520 29.90 -5.66 -2.68
C LYS A 520 31.20 -6.43 -2.83
N SER A 521 32.23 -5.80 -3.40
CA SER A 521 33.52 -6.44 -3.63
C SER A 521 34.21 -6.80 -2.33
N ALA A 522 34.13 -5.94 -1.31
CA ALA A 522 34.68 -6.23 0.02
C ALA A 522 33.98 -7.44 0.68
N TYR A 523 32.64 -7.48 0.66
CA TYR A 523 31.88 -8.61 1.22
C TYR A 523 32.12 -9.90 0.44
N LEU A 524 32.20 -9.84 -0.89
CA LEU A 524 32.54 -11.00 -1.72
C LEU A 524 33.92 -11.54 -1.41
N ALA A 525 34.90 -10.64 -1.27
CA ALA A 525 36.24 -11.03 -0.88
C ALA A 525 36.27 -11.72 0.50
N ASN A 526 35.52 -11.20 1.47
CA ASN A 526 35.39 -11.81 2.79
C ASN A 526 34.69 -13.18 2.75
N VAL A 527 33.69 -13.37 1.90
CA VAL A 527 33.02 -14.67 1.71
C VAL A 527 33.98 -15.70 1.09
N VAL A 528 34.79 -15.28 0.10
CA VAL A 528 35.70 -16.17 -0.64
C VAL A 528 36.98 -16.42 0.13
N PHE A 529 37.56 -15.40 0.77
CA PHE A 529 38.90 -15.46 1.36
C PHE A 529 38.94 -15.31 2.89
N GLY A 530 37.81 -14.97 3.54
CA GLY A 530 37.74 -14.56 4.95
C GLY A 530 37.87 -15.66 6.01
N GLY A 531 38.36 -16.83 5.65
CA GLY A 531 38.61 -17.93 6.60
C GLY A 531 37.45 -18.92 6.74
N GLN A 532 37.68 -20.00 7.52
CA GLN A 532 36.77 -21.14 7.63
C GLN A 532 35.74 -21.01 8.78
N ASP A 533 35.66 -19.88 9.46
CA ASP A 533 34.65 -19.70 10.51
C ASP A 533 33.23 -19.58 9.89
N PRO A 534 32.34 -20.57 10.14
CA PRO A 534 31.03 -20.63 9.55
C PRO A 534 30.13 -19.40 9.91
N GLN A 535 30.29 -18.87 11.13
CA GLN A 535 29.50 -17.71 11.58
C GLN A 535 29.90 -16.43 10.84
N ASN A 536 31.17 -16.15 10.74
CA ASN A 536 31.70 -15.01 10.00
C ASN A 536 31.38 -15.11 8.51
N ARG A 537 31.40 -16.30 7.94
CA ARG A 537 31.00 -16.53 6.56
C ARG A 537 29.52 -16.23 6.35
N ALA A 538 28.63 -16.73 7.19
CA ALA A 538 27.20 -16.47 7.11
C ALA A 538 26.88 -14.95 7.23
N VAL A 539 27.54 -14.24 8.15
CA VAL A 539 27.40 -12.77 8.26
C VAL A 539 27.82 -12.06 6.98
N ASN A 540 28.95 -12.44 6.39
CA ASN A 540 29.45 -11.84 5.15
C ASN A 540 28.55 -12.17 3.94
N GLU A 541 27.98 -13.37 3.87
CA GLU A 541 26.99 -13.76 2.84
C GLU A 541 25.72 -12.90 2.94
N ILE A 542 25.21 -12.67 4.14
CA ILE A 542 24.09 -11.75 4.39
C ILE A 542 24.45 -10.33 3.96
N GLN A 543 25.63 -9.83 4.31
CA GLN A 543 26.07 -8.49 3.92
C GLN A 543 26.28 -8.36 2.41
N LEU A 544 26.78 -9.41 1.76
CA LEU A 544 26.91 -9.47 0.31
C LEU A 544 25.53 -9.36 -0.35
N GLN A 545 24.55 -10.13 0.08
CA GLN A 545 23.16 -10.04 -0.40
C GLN A 545 22.59 -8.64 -0.22
N ARG A 546 22.78 -8.03 0.97
CA ARG A 546 22.36 -6.64 1.27
C ARG A 546 22.94 -5.61 0.31
N SER A 547 24.14 -5.86 -0.20
CA SER A 547 24.82 -4.93 -1.12
C SER A 547 24.42 -5.13 -2.58
N LEU A 548 23.99 -6.35 -2.96
CA LEU A 548 23.67 -6.70 -4.35
C LEU A 548 22.35 -6.10 -4.83
N GLN A 549 21.27 -6.26 -4.05
CA GLN A 549 19.93 -5.84 -4.44
C GLN A 549 19.84 -4.33 -4.75
N PRO A 550 20.24 -3.43 -3.82
CA PRO A 550 20.23 -1.99 -4.12
C PRO A 550 21.17 -1.60 -5.25
N LEU A 551 22.29 -2.32 -5.42
CA LEU A 551 23.19 -2.05 -6.54
C LEU A 551 22.53 -2.38 -7.88
N LEU A 552 21.78 -3.47 -7.95
CA LEU A 552 21.05 -3.87 -9.16
C LEU A 552 20.01 -2.80 -9.52
N LEU A 553 19.18 -2.40 -8.55
CA LEU A 553 18.20 -1.34 -8.74
C LEU A 553 18.81 -0.07 -9.34
N PHE A 554 19.86 0.49 -8.71
CA PHE A 554 20.48 1.71 -9.20
C PHE A 554 21.08 1.57 -10.59
N LYS A 555 21.67 0.41 -10.91
CA LYS A 555 22.21 0.15 -12.26
C LYS A 555 21.13 0.03 -13.32
N THR A 556 20.01 -0.59 -13.00
CA THR A 556 18.89 -0.74 -13.92
C THR A 556 18.28 0.64 -14.20
N THR A 557 17.99 1.43 -13.16
CA THR A 557 17.50 2.80 -13.29
C THR A 557 18.44 3.66 -14.14
N GLN A 558 19.76 3.62 -13.85
CA GLN A 558 20.75 4.38 -14.62
C GLN A 558 20.72 4.02 -16.11
N LYS A 559 20.66 2.73 -16.44
CA LYS A 559 20.59 2.28 -17.83
C LYS A 559 19.30 2.70 -18.53
N LYS A 560 18.16 2.65 -17.84
CA LYS A 560 16.90 3.16 -18.39
C LYS A 560 17.01 4.65 -18.73
N MET A 561 17.58 5.44 -17.83
CA MET A 561 17.73 6.88 -18.03
C MET A 561 18.70 7.20 -19.18
N ASP A 562 19.83 6.50 -19.28
CA ASP A 562 20.77 6.66 -20.38
C ASP A 562 20.11 6.32 -21.72
N ARG A 563 19.38 5.21 -21.79
CA ARG A 563 18.68 4.78 -23.01
C ARG A 563 17.52 5.70 -23.38
N MET A 564 16.81 6.23 -22.40
CA MET A 564 15.76 7.22 -22.63
C MET A 564 16.31 8.46 -23.35
N LEU A 565 17.41 9.00 -22.88
CA LEU A 565 18.05 10.17 -23.50
C LEU A 565 18.47 9.89 -24.96
N GLU A 566 19.06 8.71 -25.22
CA GLU A 566 19.41 8.29 -26.58
C GLU A 566 18.18 8.25 -27.50
N LEU A 567 17.12 7.57 -27.09
CA LEU A 567 15.91 7.40 -27.88
C LEU A 567 15.16 8.71 -28.12
N THR A 568 15.18 9.64 -27.15
CA THR A 568 14.55 10.96 -27.32
C THR A 568 15.24 11.78 -28.40
N LEU A 569 16.57 11.61 -28.57
CA LEU A 569 17.33 12.30 -29.61
C LEU A 569 17.09 11.70 -31.00
N GLU A 570 16.72 10.40 -31.06
CA GLU A 570 16.40 9.72 -32.34
C GLU A 570 14.98 10.04 -32.83
N ASP A 571 14.00 10.17 -31.90
CA ASP A 571 12.56 10.33 -32.19
C ASP A 571 12.05 11.69 -31.66
N ALA A 572 12.45 12.78 -32.31
CA ALA A 572 11.99 14.12 -31.92
C ALA A 572 10.52 14.35 -32.30
N PRO A 573 9.68 14.97 -31.44
CA PRO A 573 8.30 15.28 -31.76
C PRO A 573 8.18 16.32 -32.88
N GLU A 574 7.10 16.25 -33.66
CA GLU A 574 6.83 17.16 -34.76
C GLU A 574 5.95 18.36 -34.38
N ASP A 575 5.14 18.22 -33.32
CA ASP A 575 4.24 19.28 -32.87
C ASP A 575 4.97 20.37 -32.08
N GLU A 576 4.56 21.63 -32.27
CA GLU A 576 5.22 22.81 -31.74
C GLU A 576 5.29 22.81 -30.20
N ARG A 577 4.22 22.34 -29.50
CA ARG A 577 4.17 22.32 -28.03
C ARG A 577 5.16 21.32 -27.44
N SER A 578 5.27 20.16 -28.05
CA SER A 578 6.22 19.12 -27.60
C SER A 578 7.66 19.48 -27.94
N VAL A 579 7.89 20.15 -29.05
CA VAL A 579 9.21 20.73 -29.39
C VAL A 579 9.61 21.78 -28.35
N GLU A 580 8.72 22.69 -27.98
CA GLU A 580 8.96 23.69 -26.94
C GLU A 580 9.22 23.04 -25.58
N PHE A 581 8.43 22.03 -25.21
CA PHE A 581 8.63 21.24 -23.99
C PHE A 581 10.04 20.65 -23.93
N ASN A 582 10.50 20.01 -25.00
CA ASN A 582 11.84 19.43 -25.09
C ASN A 582 12.94 20.49 -24.94
N GLN A 583 12.80 21.61 -25.62
CA GLN A 583 13.77 22.71 -25.54
C GLN A 583 13.89 23.23 -24.10
N GLU A 584 12.77 23.47 -23.43
CA GLU A 584 12.79 23.95 -22.05
C GLU A 584 13.25 22.86 -21.07
N PHE A 585 12.92 21.60 -21.29
CA PHE A 585 13.42 20.48 -20.49
C PHE A 585 14.95 20.37 -20.55
N PHE A 586 15.52 20.29 -21.77
CA PHE A 586 16.97 20.17 -21.92
C PHE A 586 17.73 21.40 -21.42
N LYS A 587 17.19 22.59 -21.64
CA LYS A 587 17.75 23.84 -21.09
C LYS A 587 17.70 23.87 -19.56
N ALA A 588 16.61 23.41 -18.95
CA ALA A 588 16.50 23.29 -17.52
C ALA A 588 17.46 22.21 -16.98
N LEU A 589 17.54 21.06 -17.65
CA LEU A 589 18.44 19.97 -17.27
C LEU A 589 19.93 20.42 -17.32
N GLU A 590 20.34 21.12 -18.39
CA GLU A 590 21.69 21.66 -18.50
C GLU A 590 22.01 22.63 -17.36
N ARG A 591 21.08 23.51 -17.03
CA ARG A 591 21.22 24.43 -15.88
C ARG A 591 21.33 23.68 -14.55
N GLU A 592 20.48 22.70 -14.34
CA GLU A 592 20.48 21.87 -13.13
C GLU A 592 21.78 21.06 -12.99
N MET A 593 22.26 20.46 -14.09
CA MET A 593 23.52 19.67 -14.11
C MET A 593 24.79 20.51 -13.97
N SER A 594 24.73 21.84 -14.19
CA SER A 594 25.85 22.78 -14.04
C SER A 594 26.01 23.26 -12.60
N GLN A 595 25.01 23.09 -11.76
CA GLN A 595 25.02 23.45 -10.32
C GLN A 595 25.51 22.29 -9.46
#